data_c1f06ba50fb91267130161adaa45af8b
#
_entry.id   c1f06ba50fb91267130161adaa45af8b
#
_cell.length_a   1.000
_cell.length_b   1.000
_cell.length_c   1.000
_cell.angle_alpha   90.00
_cell.angle_beta   90.00
_cell.angle_gamma   90.00
#
_symmetry.space_group_name_H-M   'P 1'
#
loop_
_entity.id
_entity.type
_entity.pdbx_description
1 polymer ?
#
loop_
_entity_poly.entity_id
_entity_poly.type
_entity_poly.pdbx_seq_one_letter_code
_entity_poly.pdbx_strand_id
1 'polypeptide(L)'
;MLAYLTIVLFAVLEGEIYYSKVCADAMVGKLNWTGVWCAGALGGSLGDQIWFYLLRGRIHWLDRFPKLAKYRNRVSAHVHAHEALMVLSGRFLPGLRTAIPVACAYANVRPLKFSALNLVSGFAWAGSIMLFVKLGSNTLTAFGLNAWWGPLIPALLVVLFFRWLSLPKRKNRGDRGER
;
A
#
# COMPACT_ATOMS: atom_id res chain seq x y z
N MET A 1 23.89 -3.95 -7.87
CA MET A 1 23.08 -2.80 -8.35
C MET A 1 21.80 -3.23 -9.10
N LEU A 2 21.88 -4.14 -10.05
CA LEU A 2 20.70 -4.60 -10.83
C LEU A 2 19.57 -5.11 -9.93
N ALA A 3 19.88 -5.90 -8.89
CA ALA A 3 18.86 -6.45 -7.97
C ALA A 3 18.00 -5.36 -7.28
N TYR A 4 18.58 -4.24 -6.88
CA TYR A 4 17.82 -3.15 -6.25
C TYR A 4 16.96 -2.40 -7.26
N LEU A 5 17.42 -2.31 -8.51
CA LEU A 5 16.67 -1.67 -9.59
C LEU A 5 15.44 -2.52 -9.96
N THR A 6 15.59 -3.84 -9.99
CA THR A 6 14.46 -4.76 -10.18
C THR A 6 13.46 -4.69 -9.01
N ILE A 7 13.92 -4.55 -7.77
CA ILE A 7 13.05 -4.36 -6.61
C ILE A 7 12.19 -3.10 -6.78
N VAL A 8 12.80 -1.98 -7.15
CA VAL A 8 12.08 -0.72 -7.37
C VAL A 8 11.04 -0.89 -8.48
N LEU A 9 11.41 -1.51 -9.61
CA LEU A 9 10.52 -1.70 -10.74
C LEU A 9 9.31 -2.59 -10.40
N PHE A 10 9.55 -3.73 -9.76
CA PHE A 10 8.48 -4.64 -9.36
C PHE A 10 7.64 -4.09 -8.21
N ALA A 11 8.22 -3.29 -7.29
CA ALA A 11 7.47 -2.62 -6.24
C ALA A 11 6.49 -1.57 -6.79
N VAL A 12 6.76 -1.00 -7.98
CA VAL A 12 5.83 -0.13 -8.69
C VAL A 12 4.62 -0.91 -9.23
N LEU A 13 4.84 -2.12 -9.75
CA LEU A 13 3.83 -2.91 -10.48
C LEU A 13 3.00 -3.79 -9.53
N GLU A 14 3.64 -4.70 -8.79
CA GLU A 14 2.98 -5.68 -7.90
C GLU A 14 3.86 -5.99 -6.68
N GLY A 15 4.07 -4.98 -5.82
CA GLY A 15 5.15 -4.99 -4.85
C GLY A 15 5.11 -6.05 -3.76
N GLU A 16 3.96 -6.58 -3.37
CA GLU A 16 3.84 -7.28 -2.09
C GLU A 16 4.48 -8.68 -2.12
N ILE A 17 4.17 -9.47 -3.14
CA ILE A 17 4.67 -10.85 -3.24
C ILE A 17 6.17 -10.86 -3.57
N TYR A 18 6.56 -10.05 -4.56
CA TYR A 18 7.97 -9.97 -4.96
C TYR A 18 8.83 -9.38 -3.83
N TYR A 19 8.36 -8.33 -3.16
CA TYR A 19 9.06 -7.70 -2.06
C TYR A 19 9.22 -8.65 -0.85
N SER A 20 8.20 -9.45 -0.53
CA SER A 20 8.30 -10.47 0.53
C SER A 20 9.36 -11.53 0.23
N LYS A 21 9.46 -11.97 -1.05
CA LYS A 21 10.52 -12.88 -1.49
C LYS A 21 11.91 -12.26 -1.32
N VAL A 22 12.06 -11.00 -1.72
CA VAL A 22 13.34 -10.28 -1.61
C VAL A 22 13.72 -10.06 -0.14
N CYS A 23 12.76 -9.81 0.74
CA CYS A 23 12.99 -9.75 2.19
C CYS A 23 13.50 -11.10 2.72
N ALA A 24 12.94 -12.23 2.25
CA ALA A 24 13.43 -13.55 2.61
C ALA A 24 14.88 -13.80 2.11
N ASP A 25 15.21 -13.38 0.90
CA ASP A 25 16.59 -13.46 0.38
C ASP A 25 17.57 -12.58 1.18
N ALA A 26 17.12 -11.43 1.68
CA ALA A 26 17.91 -10.59 2.57
C ALA A 26 18.15 -11.27 3.93
N MET A 27 17.21 -12.06 4.44
CA MET A 27 17.37 -12.80 5.68
C MET A 27 18.46 -13.88 5.61
N VAL A 28 18.64 -14.52 4.46
CA VAL A 28 19.71 -15.49 4.21
C VAL A 28 21.05 -14.83 3.84
N GLY A 29 21.14 -13.49 3.99
CA GLY A 29 22.40 -12.75 3.77
C GLY A 29 22.75 -12.50 2.30
N LYS A 30 21.87 -12.82 1.33
CA LYS A 30 22.11 -12.57 -0.10
C LYS A 30 22.06 -11.09 -0.46
N LEU A 31 21.31 -10.30 0.29
CA LEU A 31 21.09 -8.86 0.05
C LEU A 31 21.21 -8.07 1.36
N ASN A 32 21.62 -6.80 1.24
CA ASN A 32 21.68 -5.91 2.38
C ASN A 32 20.29 -5.45 2.81
N TRP A 33 19.96 -5.59 4.10
CA TRP A 33 18.67 -5.20 4.69
C TRP A 33 18.27 -3.77 4.41
N THR A 34 19.20 -2.85 4.67
CA THR A 34 18.95 -1.40 4.49
C THR A 34 18.68 -1.09 3.01
N GLY A 35 19.45 -1.73 2.11
CA GLY A 35 19.26 -1.57 0.67
C GLY A 35 17.90 -2.08 0.20
N VAL A 36 17.45 -3.23 0.70
CA VAL A 36 16.12 -3.79 0.39
C VAL A 36 15.01 -2.90 0.94
N TRP A 37 15.15 -2.41 2.17
CA TRP A 37 14.18 -1.50 2.78
C TRP A 37 14.03 -0.21 1.97
N CYS A 38 15.14 0.45 1.68
CA CYS A 38 15.12 1.69 0.88
C CYS A 38 14.56 1.45 -0.53
N ALA A 39 14.97 0.37 -1.21
CA ALA A 39 14.49 0.06 -2.54
C ALA A 39 12.97 -0.22 -2.58
N GLY A 40 12.45 -0.97 -1.60
CA GLY A 40 11.02 -1.21 -1.46
C GLY A 40 10.21 0.05 -1.16
N ALA A 41 10.70 0.89 -0.22
CA ALA A 41 10.07 2.15 0.14
C ALA A 41 10.02 3.12 -1.04
N LEU A 42 11.13 3.29 -1.76
CA LEU A 42 11.23 4.17 -2.92
C LEU A 42 10.40 3.67 -4.09
N GLY A 43 10.49 2.38 -4.42
CA GLY A 43 9.72 1.78 -5.54
C GLY A 43 8.22 1.92 -5.32
N GLY A 44 7.74 1.57 -4.14
CA GLY A 44 6.34 1.76 -3.80
C GLY A 44 5.90 3.22 -3.84
N SER A 45 6.72 4.14 -3.31
CA SER A 45 6.40 5.58 -3.31
C SER A 45 6.40 6.18 -4.71
N LEU A 46 7.30 5.75 -5.59
CA LEU A 46 7.35 6.20 -6.98
C LEU A 46 6.07 5.83 -7.74
N GLY A 47 5.54 4.62 -7.56
CA GLY A 47 4.30 4.20 -8.19
C GLY A 47 3.13 5.14 -7.85
N ASP A 48 2.95 5.46 -6.59
CA ASP A 48 1.88 6.35 -6.13
C ASP A 48 2.10 7.79 -6.60
N GLN A 49 3.36 8.26 -6.67
CA GLN A 49 3.70 9.59 -7.19
C GLN A 49 3.41 9.70 -8.68
N ILE A 50 3.72 8.66 -9.47
CA ILE A 50 3.40 8.64 -10.90
C ILE A 50 1.89 8.85 -11.10
N TRP A 51 1.05 8.11 -10.39
CA TRP A 51 -0.40 8.27 -10.46
C TRP A 51 -0.87 9.65 -10.04
N PHE A 52 -0.33 10.18 -8.93
CA PHE A 52 -0.68 11.50 -8.44
C PHE A 52 -0.33 12.61 -9.44
N TYR A 53 0.91 12.63 -9.94
CA TYR A 53 1.35 13.68 -10.88
C TYR A 53 0.74 13.54 -12.26
N LEU A 54 0.55 12.32 -12.76
CA LEU A 54 -0.08 12.06 -14.05
C LEU A 54 -1.51 12.59 -14.09
N LEU A 55 -2.26 12.40 -13.01
CA LEU A 55 -3.66 12.76 -12.94
C LEU A 55 -3.87 14.23 -12.54
N ARG A 56 -2.99 14.80 -11.74
CA ARG A 56 -3.07 16.20 -11.31
C ARG A 56 -3.12 17.17 -12.48
N GLY A 57 -2.39 16.92 -13.57
CA GLY A 57 -2.41 17.76 -14.78
C GLY A 57 -3.63 17.54 -15.68
N ARG A 58 -4.42 16.50 -15.44
CA ARG A 58 -5.53 16.05 -16.30
C ARG A 58 -6.89 16.06 -15.62
N ILE A 59 -7.04 16.81 -14.54
CA ILE A 59 -8.27 16.86 -13.73
C ILE A 59 -9.50 17.24 -14.55
N HIS A 60 -9.38 18.09 -15.57
CA HIS A 60 -10.52 18.47 -16.45
C HIS A 60 -11.09 17.28 -17.22
N TRP A 61 -10.34 16.19 -17.38
CA TRP A 61 -10.88 14.98 -18.00
C TRP A 61 -11.88 14.26 -17.08
N LEU A 62 -11.67 14.32 -15.78
CA LEU A 62 -12.58 13.78 -14.76
C LEU A 62 -13.86 14.62 -14.61
N ASP A 63 -13.78 15.93 -14.85
CA ASP A 63 -14.94 16.84 -14.85
C ASP A 63 -15.92 16.58 -16.01
N ARG A 64 -15.51 15.82 -17.04
CA ARG A 64 -16.41 15.32 -18.11
C ARG A 64 -17.44 14.30 -17.61
N PHE A 65 -17.24 13.70 -16.45
CA PHE A 65 -18.20 12.77 -15.86
C PHE A 65 -19.10 13.48 -14.85
N PRO A 66 -20.37 13.81 -15.20
CA PRO A 66 -21.25 14.61 -14.34
C PRO A 66 -21.51 13.99 -12.97
N LYS A 67 -21.44 12.66 -12.88
CA LYS A 67 -21.56 11.94 -11.60
C LYS A 67 -20.36 12.22 -10.67
N LEU A 68 -19.15 12.35 -11.21
CA LEU A 68 -17.94 12.64 -10.43
C LEU A 68 -17.89 14.12 -10.04
N ALA A 69 -18.26 15.02 -10.93
CA ALA A 69 -18.34 16.45 -10.66
C ALA A 69 -19.27 16.77 -9.48
N LYS A 70 -20.41 16.09 -9.39
CA LYS A 70 -21.37 16.25 -8.28
C LYS A 70 -20.75 15.89 -6.91
N TYR A 71 -19.84 14.92 -6.87
CA TYR A 71 -19.19 14.48 -5.61
C TYR A 71 -17.88 15.20 -5.31
N ARG A 72 -17.39 16.04 -6.24
CA ARG A 72 -16.10 16.72 -6.14
C ARG A 72 -15.91 17.43 -4.79
N ASN A 73 -16.86 18.28 -4.41
CA ASN A 73 -16.75 19.07 -3.19
C ASN A 73 -16.73 18.20 -1.94
N ARG A 74 -17.51 17.10 -1.94
CA ARG A 74 -17.55 16.16 -0.81
C ARG A 74 -16.25 15.36 -0.71
N VAL A 75 -15.72 14.85 -1.83
CA VAL A 75 -14.45 14.12 -1.87
C VAL A 75 -13.30 15.04 -1.47
N SER A 76 -13.24 16.25 -2.03
CA SER A 76 -12.20 17.23 -1.70
C SER A 76 -12.24 17.62 -0.21
N ALA A 77 -13.41 17.90 0.35
CA ALA A 77 -13.55 18.21 1.77
C ALA A 77 -13.09 17.05 2.67
N HIS A 78 -13.45 15.82 2.31
CA HIS A 78 -13.04 14.63 3.07
C HIS A 78 -11.54 14.36 2.99
N VAL A 79 -10.96 14.51 1.80
CA VAL A 79 -9.50 14.37 1.58
C VAL A 79 -8.75 15.42 2.40
N HIS A 80 -9.15 16.69 2.35
CA HIS A 80 -8.47 17.76 3.11
C HIS A 80 -8.60 17.58 4.63
N ALA A 81 -9.73 17.07 5.10
CA ALA A 81 -9.93 16.81 6.54
C ALA A 81 -9.06 15.66 7.07
N HIS A 82 -8.78 14.65 6.24
CA HIS A 82 -8.08 13.42 6.65
C HIS A 82 -6.87 13.07 5.77
N GLU A 83 -6.27 14.05 5.11
CA GLU A 83 -5.22 13.87 4.12
C GLU A 83 -4.07 12.98 4.60
N ALA A 84 -3.51 13.28 5.78
CA ALA A 84 -2.39 12.53 6.32
C ALA A 84 -2.77 11.07 6.61
N LEU A 85 -3.93 10.86 7.23
CA LEU A 85 -4.43 9.53 7.56
C LEU A 85 -4.70 8.70 6.31
N MET A 86 -5.31 9.30 5.29
CA MET A 86 -5.62 8.63 4.02
C MET A 86 -4.34 8.22 3.29
N VAL A 87 -3.35 9.11 3.18
CA VAL A 87 -2.09 8.81 2.49
C VAL A 87 -1.28 7.76 3.26
N LEU A 88 -1.23 7.86 4.59
CA LEU A 88 -0.49 6.92 5.42
C LEU A 88 -1.13 5.53 5.45
N SER A 89 -2.46 5.45 5.58
CA SER A 89 -3.18 4.17 5.69
C SER A 89 -3.51 3.53 4.36
N GLY A 90 -3.58 4.31 3.29
CA GLY A 90 -4.06 3.86 1.99
C GLY A 90 -3.24 2.72 1.38
N ARG A 91 -1.96 2.68 1.68
CA ARG A 91 -1.06 1.62 1.21
C ARG A 91 -1.30 0.29 1.91
N PHE A 92 -1.86 0.32 3.12
CA PHE A 92 -2.18 -0.88 3.89
C PHE A 92 -3.54 -1.50 3.52
N LEU A 93 -4.33 -0.80 2.68
CA LEU A 93 -5.65 -1.25 2.26
C LEU A 93 -5.62 -1.67 0.78
N PRO A 94 -5.79 -2.97 0.47
CA PRO A 94 -5.84 -3.45 -0.91
C PRO A 94 -6.94 -2.75 -1.70
N GLY A 95 -6.62 -2.29 -2.91
CA GLY A 95 -7.54 -1.55 -3.77
C GLY A 95 -7.62 -0.04 -3.50
N LEU A 96 -7.20 0.45 -2.33
CA LEU A 96 -7.12 1.89 -2.07
C LEU A 96 -5.76 2.50 -2.45
N ARG A 97 -4.77 1.69 -2.70
CA ARG A 97 -3.41 2.12 -3.06
C ARG A 97 -3.41 3.07 -4.27
N THR A 98 -4.16 2.76 -5.32
CA THR A 98 -4.28 3.63 -6.49
C THR A 98 -5.36 4.70 -6.33
N ALA A 99 -6.43 4.40 -5.60
CA ALA A 99 -7.55 5.31 -5.42
C ALA A 99 -7.18 6.55 -4.60
N ILE A 100 -6.31 6.43 -3.59
CA ILE A 100 -5.91 7.55 -2.73
C ILE A 100 -5.04 8.58 -3.47
N PRO A 101 -3.96 8.21 -4.20
CA PRO A 101 -3.25 9.16 -5.05
C PRO A 101 -4.15 9.89 -6.04
N VAL A 102 -5.10 9.16 -6.64
CA VAL A 102 -6.10 9.73 -7.55
C VAL A 102 -7.00 10.74 -6.83
N ALA A 103 -7.53 10.38 -5.67
CA ALA A 103 -8.37 11.25 -4.86
C ALA A 103 -7.62 12.51 -4.38
N CYS A 104 -6.36 12.36 -3.96
CA CYS A 104 -5.50 13.48 -3.57
C CYS A 104 -5.17 14.40 -4.76
N ALA A 105 -4.93 13.84 -5.96
CA ALA A 105 -4.74 14.61 -7.17
C ALA A 105 -6.01 15.39 -7.55
N TYR A 106 -7.18 14.74 -7.43
CA TYR A 106 -8.48 15.35 -7.70
C TYR A 106 -8.84 16.46 -6.69
N ALA A 107 -8.50 16.27 -5.41
CA ALA A 107 -8.67 17.28 -4.36
C ALA A 107 -7.63 18.41 -4.43
N ASN A 108 -6.70 18.37 -5.39
CA ASN A 108 -5.64 19.36 -5.57
C ASN A 108 -4.74 19.53 -4.32
N VAL A 109 -4.45 18.44 -3.65
CA VAL A 109 -3.53 18.40 -2.51
C VAL A 109 -2.15 18.95 -2.89
N ARG A 110 -1.47 19.64 -1.98
CA ARG A 110 -0.12 20.20 -2.22
C ARG A 110 0.86 19.08 -2.55
N PRO A 111 1.61 19.15 -3.70
CA PRO A 111 2.49 18.07 -4.15
C PRO A 111 3.54 17.69 -3.12
N LEU A 112 4.17 18.69 -2.52
CA LEU A 112 5.23 18.48 -1.54
C LEU A 112 4.71 17.73 -0.30
N LYS A 113 3.51 18.09 0.17
CA LYS A 113 2.87 17.44 1.32
C LYS A 113 2.49 16.00 1.01
N PHE A 114 1.88 15.75 -0.16
CA PHE A 114 1.56 14.41 -0.63
C PHE A 114 2.85 13.56 -0.74
N SER A 115 3.90 14.07 -1.41
CA SER A 115 5.14 13.34 -1.61
C SER A 115 5.84 12.99 -0.30
N ALA A 116 5.86 13.90 0.67
CA ALA A 116 6.44 13.65 1.98
C ALA A 116 5.67 12.57 2.75
N LEU A 117 4.34 12.67 2.82
CA LEU A 117 3.49 11.67 3.48
C LEU A 117 3.56 10.31 2.78
N ASN A 118 3.59 10.30 1.45
CA ASN A 118 3.71 9.07 0.67
C ASN A 118 5.06 8.39 0.89
N LEU A 119 6.15 9.15 1.01
CA LEU A 119 7.46 8.61 1.30
C LEU A 119 7.49 7.98 2.69
N VAL A 120 6.98 8.66 3.71
CA VAL A 120 6.86 8.12 5.08
C VAL A 120 6.01 6.85 5.08
N SER A 121 4.88 6.84 4.40
CA SER A 121 4.03 5.65 4.23
C SER A 121 4.78 4.50 3.55
N GLY A 122 5.61 4.80 2.54
CA GLY A 122 6.44 3.83 1.85
C GLY A 122 7.44 3.13 2.77
N PHE A 123 8.14 3.90 3.59
CA PHE A 123 9.09 3.35 4.58
C PHE A 123 8.39 2.54 5.65
N ALA A 124 7.25 3.01 6.15
CA ALA A 124 6.45 2.28 7.13
C ALA A 124 5.93 0.95 6.57
N TRP A 125 5.40 0.95 5.35
CA TRP A 125 4.93 -0.25 4.66
C TRP A 125 6.05 -1.25 4.40
N ALA A 126 7.17 -0.81 3.84
CA ALA A 126 8.32 -1.67 3.56
C ALA A 126 8.87 -2.28 4.86
N GLY A 127 8.99 -1.48 5.92
CA GLY A 127 9.43 -1.95 7.24
C GLY A 127 8.45 -2.95 7.87
N SER A 128 7.15 -2.74 7.70
CA SER A 128 6.12 -3.66 8.18
C SER A 128 6.23 -5.03 7.52
N ILE A 129 6.36 -5.08 6.18
CA ILE A 129 6.53 -6.34 5.47
C ILE A 129 7.81 -7.05 5.91
N MET A 130 8.93 -6.32 6.00
CA MET A 130 10.19 -6.89 6.48
C MET A 130 10.07 -7.48 7.88
N LEU A 131 9.38 -6.78 8.79
CA LEU A 131 9.13 -7.26 10.14
C LEU A 131 8.28 -8.52 10.13
N PHE A 132 7.20 -8.56 9.35
CA PHE A 132 6.35 -9.75 9.21
C PHE A 132 7.10 -10.95 8.65
N VAL A 133 7.93 -10.75 7.63
CA VAL A 133 8.75 -11.82 7.05
C VAL A 133 9.76 -12.33 8.09
N LYS A 134 10.41 -11.42 8.85
CA LYS A 134 11.35 -11.78 9.91
C LYS A 134 10.69 -12.57 11.04
N LEU A 135 9.56 -12.11 11.54
CA LEU A 135 8.82 -12.82 12.60
C LEU A 135 8.32 -14.18 12.11
N GLY A 136 7.76 -14.24 10.90
CA GLY A 136 7.28 -15.46 10.29
C GLY A 136 8.38 -16.50 10.08
N SER A 137 9.54 -16.08 9.59
CA SER A 137 10.67 -17.03 9.40
C SER A 137 11.23 -17.55 10.72
N ASN A 138 11.34 -16.72 11.75
CA ASN A 138 11.79 -17.16 13.08
C ASN A 138 10.81 -18.18 13.68
N THR A 139 9.51 -17.97 13.49
CA THR A 139 8.48 -18.91 13.95
C THR A 139 8.57 -20.24 13.19
N LEU A 140 8.73 -20.20 11.88
CA LEU A 140 8.83 -21.40 11.05
C LEU A 140 10.10 -22.21 11.35
N THR A 141 11.24 -21.56 11.60
CA THR A 141 12.47 -22.24 12.03
C THR A 141 12.31 -22.85 13.40
N ALA A 142 11.63 -22.21 14.32
CA ALA A 142 11.33 -22.75 15.66
C ALA A 142 10.45 -24.01 15.58
N PHE A 143 9.58 -24.13 14.58
CA PHE A 143 8.76 -25.33 14.32
C PHE A 143 9.44 -26.35 13.38
N GLY A 144 10.69 -26.16 12.99
CA GLY A 144 11.42 -27.08 12.11
C GLY A 144 10.94 -27.08 10.65
N LEU A 145 10.12 -26.11 10.25
CA LEU A 145 9.54 -25.99 8.92
C LEU A 145 10.46 -25.18 7.98
N ASN A 146 11.64 -25.72 7.68
CA ASN A 146 12.62 -25.10 6.74
C ASN A 146 12.29 -25.36 5.26
N ALA A 147 11.01 -25.31 4.89
CA ALA A 147 10.60 -25.56 3.53
C ALA A 147 10.72 -24.28 2.67
N TRP A 148 10.97 -24.44 1.36
CA TRP A 148 11.06 -23.36 0.38
C TRP A 148 9.79 -22.47 0.30
N TRP A 149 8.67 -22.97 0.76
CA TRP A 149 7.39 -22.27 0.87
C TRP A 149 7.21 -21.49 2.19
N GLY A 150 8.17 -21.56 3.10
CA GLY A 150 8.16 -20.82 4.38
C GLY A 150 7.86 -19.31 4.22
N PRO A 151 8.44 -18.58 3.26
CA PRO A 151 8.13 -17.18 3.01
C PRO A 151 6.70 -16.91 2.50
N LEU A 152 6.03 -17.92 1.92
CA LEU A 152 4.67 -17.77 1.40
C LEU A 152 3.62 -17.73 2.53
N ILE A 153 3.89 -18.35 3.69
CA ILE A 153 2.96 -18.34 4.81
C ILE A 153 2.76 -16.93 5.38
N PRO A 154 3.81 -16.17 5.74
CA PRO A 154 3.62 -14.79 6.19
C PRO A 154 3.02 -13.90 5.11
N ALA A 155 3.38 -14.08 3.84
CA ALA A 155 2.77 -13.34 2.75
C ALA A 155 1.26 -13.63 2.64
N LEU A 156 0.86 -14.89 2.74
CA LEU A 156 -0.54 -15.31 2.75
C LEU A 156 -1.29 -14.74 3.96
N LEU A 157 -0.68 -14.77 5.14
CA LEU A 157 -1.28 -14.19 6.36
C LEU A 157 -1.48 -12.68 6.23
N VAL A 158 -0.53 -11.97 5.64
CA VAL A 158 -0.67 -10.53 5.35
C VAL A 158 -1.84 -10.29 4.39
N VAL A 159 -1.92 -11.05 3.30
CA VAL A 159 -3.04 -10.94 2.33
C VAL A 159 -4.38 -11.27 3.00
N LEU A 160 -4.45 -12.33 3.81
CA LEU A 160 -5.66 -12.73 4.52
C LEU A 160 -6.07 -11.68 5.57
N PHE A 161 -5.11 -11.11 6.30
CA PHE A 161 -5.34 -10.05 7.27
C PHE A 161 -5.93 -8.81 6.60
N PHE A 162 -5.35 -8.35 5.49
CA PHE A 162 -5.89 -7.22 4.74
C PHE A 162 -7.25 -7.53 4.10
N ARG A 163 -7.44 -8.74 3.60
CA ARG A 163 -8.74 -9.18 3.09
C ARG A 163 -9.81 -9.20 4.20
N TRP A 164 -9.44 -9.65 5.40
CA TRP A 164 -10.34 -9.63 6.56
C TRP A 164 -10.70 -8.20 6.97
N LEU A 165 -9.73 -7.27 6.95
CA LEU A 165 -9.96 -5.85 7.23
C LEU A 165 -10.88 -5.19 6.18
N SER A 166 -10.82 -5.67 4.93
CA SER A 166 -11.60 -5.13 3.79
C SER A 166 -13.02 -5.71 3.71
N LEU A 167 -13.35 -6.73 4.49
CA LEU A 167 -14.71 -7.27 4.51
C LEU A 167 -15.66 -6.25 5.13
N PRO A 168 -16.73 -5.83 4.41
CA PRO A 168 -17.70 -4.91 4.96
C PRO A 168 -18.37 -5.56 6.19
N LYS A 169 -18.31 -4.90 7.34
CA LYS A 169 -19.08 -5.31 8.52
C LYS A 169 -20.52 -5.51 8.08
N ARG A 170 -21.01 -6.73 8.11
CA ARG A 170 -22.40 -7.08 7.86
C ARG A 170 -23.26 -6.24 8.79
N LYS A 171 -23.92 -5.21 8.22
CA LYS A 171 -24.88 -4.39 8.96
C LYS A 171 -26.00 -5.34 9.41
N ASN A 172 -26.05 -5.58 10.71
CA ASN A 172 -27.10 -6.38 11.32
C ASN A 172 -28.46 -5.77 10.92
N ARG A 173 -29.16 -6.46 10.02
CA ARG A 173 -30.52 -6.14 9.59
C ARG A 173 -31.49 -6.76 10.60
N GLY A 174 -31.37 -6.34 11.82
CA GLY A 174 -32.22 -6.75 12.93
C GLY A 174 -32.79 -5.55 13.65
N ASP A 175 -33.61 -4.75 12.96
CA ASP A 175 -34.58 -3.90 13.60
C ASP A 175 -35.57 -3.35 12.55
N ARG A 176 -36.42 -4.23 12.06
CA ARG A 176 -37.68 -3.87 11.41
C ARG A 176 -38.70 -4.96 11.67
N GLY A 177 -39.16 -4.98 12.89
CA GLY A 177 -40.31 -5.74 13.29
C GLY A 177 -40.80 -5.22 14.63
N GLU A 178 -41.55 -4.15 14.60
CA GLU A 178 -42.58 -3.78 15.57
C GLU A 178 -42.92 -2.30 15.40
N ARG A 179 -43.90 -2.01 14.54
CA ARG A 179 -45.08 -1.16 14.78
C ARG A 179 -45.88 -1.00 13.49
#